data_80951cb496eac26337933fa9fab94fba
#
_entry.id   80951cb496eac26337933fa9fab94fba
#
_cell.length_a   1.000
_cell.length_b   1.000
_cell.length_c   1.000
_cell.angle_alpha   90.00
_cell.angle_beta   90.00
_cell.angle_gamma   90.00
#
_symmetry.space_group_name_H-M   'P 1'
#
loop_
_entity.id
_entity.type
_entity.pdbx_description
1 polymer ?
#
loop_
_entity_poly.entity_id
_entity_poly.type
_entity_poly.pdbx_seq_one_letter_code
_entity_poly.pdbx_strand_id
1 'polypeptide(L)'
;MLWHDETDFSDQEILEKFTSRVTHSPFKWKFSLSTPTVGGFGVDLLFTNSRRHFNQCNCNHCNWWFIPDYEEHVRVPGYDGQLFDITRYMLAEIDWRNAQLHCPKCGKVPDLSIQNRAWTCENDQDLGFEAEGFQVSPFDAPAIITPSFLVHKSTQYALKRDFINFNLGKPFSDSTSGIQPADFTLMWEMGKRTTMGASFVSVALGNSCHV
;
A
#
# COMPACT_ATOMS: atom_id res chain seq x y z
N MET A 1 11.92 15.13 -19.61
CA MET A 1 11.77 14.53 -18.29
C MET A 1 10.52 15.11 -17.66
N LEU A 2 9.64 14.28 -17.11
CA LEU A 2 8.37 14.66 -16.51
C LEU A 2 8.30 14.07 -15.12
N TRP A 3 7.92 14.87 -14.12
CA TRP A 3 7.71 14.47 -12.73
C TRP A 3 6.27 14.72 -12.36
N HIS A 4 5.57 13.67 -11.91
CA HIS A 4 4.26 13.75 -11.31
C HIS A 4 4.40 13.38 -9.82
N ASP A 5 4.23 14.37 -8.97
CA ASP A 5 4.11 14.18 -7.54
C ASP A 5 2.63 14.09 -7.18
N GLU A 6 2.31 13.32 -6.14
CA GLU A 6 0.94 13.07 -5.68
C GLU A 6 0.01 12.56 -6.82
N THR A 7 0.50 11.56 -7.57
CA THR A 7 -0.19 10.99 -8.74
C THR A 7 -1.63 10.55 -8.43
N ASP A 8 -1.87 9.92 -7.26
CA ASP A 8 -3.20 9.44 -6.86
C ASP A 8 -4.20 10.54 -6.54
N PHE A 9 -3.70 11.72 -6.16
CA PHE A 9 -4.53 12.90 -5.82
C PHE A 9 -4.66 13.87 -6.98
N SER A 10 -4.02 13.58 -8.10
CA SER A 10 -4.07 14.40 -9.30
C SER A 10 -5.18 13.94 -10.25
N ASP A 11 -5.67 14.86 -11.08
CA ASP A 11 -6.61 14.54 -12.16
C ASP A 11 -5.91 13.67 -13.21
N GLN A 12 -6.37 12.41 -13.34
CA GLN A 12 -5.75 11.41 -14.21
C GLN A 12 -5.83 11.80 -15.70
N GLU A 13 -6.92 12.47 -16.13
CA GLU A 13 -7.07 12.93 -17.51
C GLU A 13 -6.05 14.02 -17.83
N ILE A 14 -5.77 14.89 -16.88
CA ILE A 14 -4.73 15.93 -17.01
C ILE A 14 -3.35 15.28 -17.08
N LEU A 15 -3.06 14.26 -16.23
CA LEU A 15 -1.78 13.56 -16.24
C LEU A 15 -1.50 12.88 -17.59
N GLU A 16 -2.52 12.28 -18.22
CA GLU A 16 -2.40 11.67 -19.55
C GLU A 16 -2.06 12.72 -20.61
N LYS A 17 -2.73 13.87 -20.57
CA LYS A 17 -2.45 15.00 -21.49
C LYS A 17 -1.01 15.52 -21.34
N PHE A 18 -0.47 15.57 -20.10
CA PHE A 18 0.92 15.95 -19.87
C PHE A 18 1.92 14.96 -20.45
N THR A 19 1.59 13.67 -20.46
CA THR A 19 2.46 12.64 -21.03
C THR A 19 2.76 12.89 -22.52
N SER A 20 1.83 13.45 -23.27
CA SER A 20 2.03 13.78 -24.70
C SER A 20 3.15 14.81 -24.93
N ARG A 21 3.44 15.67 -23.94
CA ARG A 21 4.47 16.73 -24.05
C ARG A 21 5.90 16.19 -24.13
N VAL A 22 6.16 14.99 -23.64
CA VAL A 22 7.49 14.38 -23.71
C VAL A 22 7.69 13.52 -24.97
N THR A 23 6.68 13.37 -25.81
CA THR A 23 6.71 12.52 -27.01
C THR A 23 7.82 12.91 -27.96
N HIS A 24 8.08 14.21 -28.11
CA HIS A 24 9.11 14.75 -29.01
C HIS A 24 10.47 14.97 -28.31
N SER A 25 10.57 14.66 -27.01
CA SER A 25 11.83 14.77 -26.28
C SER A 25 12.75 13.58 -26.58
N PRO A 26 14.06 13.78 -26.73
CA PRO A 26 15.02 12.68 -26.78
C PRO A 26 15.07 11.90 -25.45
N PHE A 27 14.69 12.55 -24.34
CA PHE A 27 14.61 11.95 -23.01
C PHE A 27 13.14 11.85 -22.57
N LYS A 28 12.54 10.71 -22.81
CA LYS A 28 11.10 10.44 -22.51
C LYS A 28 10.90 9.91 -21.09
N TRP A 29 11.71 10.35 -20.14
CA TRP A 29 11.63 9.89 -18.76
C TRP A 29 10.41 10.49 -18.06
N LYS A 30 9.62 9.61 -17.47
CA LYS A 30 8.45 9.94 -16.66
C LYS A 30 8.60 9.31 -15.29
N PHE A 31 8.45 10.11 -14.25
CA PHE A 31 8.43 9.68 -12.86
C PHE A 31 7.06 9.98 -12.26
N SER A 32 6.44 8.98 -11.65
CA SER A 32 5.18 9.10 -10.92
C SER A 32 5.44 8.74 -9.47
N LEU A 33 5.17 9.66 -8.57
CA LEU A 33 5.37 9.51 -7.14
C LEU A 33 4.04 9.72 -6.45
N SER A 34 3.68 8.87 -5.52
CA SER A 34 2.50 9.04 -4.67
C SER A 34 2.47 8.00 -3.55
N THR A 35 1.70 8.28 -2.51
CA THR A 35 1.16 7.25 -1.65
C THR A 35 -0.03 6.59 -2.35
N PRO A 36 -0.08 5.25 -2.44
CA PRO A 36 -1.21 4.57 -3.07
C PRO A 36 -2.48 4.74 -2.21
N THR A 37 -3.60 4.97 -2.86
CA THR A 37 -4.90 5.12 -2.18
C THR A 37 -5.72 3.84 -2.22
N VAL A 38 -6.02 3.37 -3.42
CA VAL A 38 -6.85 2.18 -3.67
C VAL A 38 -6.10 1.22 -4.58
N GLY A 39 -6.26 -0.09 -4.33
CA GLY A 39 -5.67 -1.11 -5.19
C GLY A 39 -6.16 -1.00 -6.65
N GLY A 40 -5.23 -1.09 -7.59
CA GLY A 40 -5.50 -1.00 -9.03
C GLY A 40 -5.78 0.41 -9.56
N PHE A 41 -5.47 1.45 -8.79
CA PHE A 41 -5.64 2.85 -9.20
C PHE A 41 -4.33 3.63 -9.05
N GLY A 42 -4.18 4.71 -9.82
CA GLY A 42 -3.09 5.67 -9.70
C GLY A 42 -1.70 5.02 -9.72
N VAL A 43 -0.90 5.29 -8.69
CA VAL A 43 0.47 4.76 -8.58
C VAL A 43 0.50 3.24 -8.37
N ASP A 44 -0.52 2.65 -7.72
CA ASP A 44 -0.61 1.20 -7.54
C ASP A 44 -0.83 0.47 -8.89
N LEU A 45 -1.67 1.02 -9.76
CA LEU A 45 -1.84 0.50 -11.12
C LEU A 45 -0.55 0.59 -11.92
N LEU A 46 0.17 1.72 -11.82
CA LEU A 46 1.47 1.90 -12.49
C LEU A 46 2.51 0.91 -11.96
N PHE A 47 2.57 0.72 -10.65
CA PHE A 47 3.46 -0.24 -10.00
C PHE A 47 3.15 -1.68 -10.42
N THR A 48 1.87 -2.06 -10.45
CA THR A 48 1.43 -3.40 -10.85
C THR A 48 1.82 -3.72 -12.31
N ASN A 49 1.79 -2.69 -13.19
CA ASN A 49 2.16 -2.80 -14.59
C ASN A 49 3.64 -2.49 -14.87
N SER A 50 4.51 -2.62 -13.88
CA SER A 50 5.95 -2.38 -13.99
C SER A 50 6.78 -3.58 -13.54
N ARG A 51 8.10 -3.52 -13.73
CA ARG A 51 9.04 -4.38 -13.01
C ARG A 51 9.08 -3.94 -11.56
N ARG A 52 8.54 -4.77 -10.67
CA ARG A 52 8.28 -4.42 -9.26
C ARG A 52 9.47 -4.71 -8.39
N HIS A 53 10.00 -3.65 -7.78
CA HIS A 53 11.13 -3.74 -6.87
C HIS A 53 10.71 -3.49 -5.43
N PHE A 54 11.18 -4.37 -4.55
CA PHE A 54 11.01 -4.29 -3.10
C PHE A 54 12.37 -4.24 -2.41
N ASN A 55 12.48 -3.44 -1.37
CA ASN A 55 13.69 -3.37 -0.56
C ASN A 55 13.65 -4.43 0.52
N GLN A 56 14.24 -5.60 0.24
CA GLN A 56 14.31 -6.72 1.16
C GLN A 56 15.37 -6.51 2.24
N CYS A 57 15.13 -7.10 3.42
CA CYS A 57 16.06 -7.18 4.52
C CYS A 57 16.64 -8.59 4.66
N ASN A 58 17.95 -8.69 4.79
CA ASN A 58 18.63 -9.92 5.18
C ASN A 58 18.72 -10.00 6.70
N CYS A 59 18.21 -11.08 7.28
CA CYS A 59 18.36 -11.30 8.70
C CYS A 59 19.81 -11.73 9.03
N ASN A 60 20.55 -10.90 9.73
CA ASN A 60 21.95 -11.15 10.14
C ASN A 60 22.12 -12.34 11.10
N HIS A 61 21.01 -12.95 11.61
CA HIS A 61 21.04 -14.12 12.47
C HIS A 61 20.85 -15.46 11.72
N CYS A 62 20.07 -15.46 10.62
CA CYS A 62 19.74 -16.70 9.90
C CYS A 62 19.86 -16.58 8.38
N ASN A 63 20.34 -15.47 7.87
CA ASN A 63 20.52 -15.16 6.44
C ASN A 63 19.23 -15.32 5.60
N TRP A 64 18.06 -15.13 6.23
CA TRP A 64 16.79 -15.14 5.53
C TRP A 64 16.47 -13.77 4.98
N TRP A 65 16.13 -13.69 3.68
CA TRP A 65 15.67 -12.49 3.04
C TRP A 65 14.15 -12.37 3.13
N PHE A 66 13.64 -11.21 3.46
CA PHE A 66 12.21 -10.93 3.54
C PHE A 66 11.92 -9.44 3.34
N ILE A 67 10.71 -9.13 2.92
CA ILE A 67 10.20 -7.75 2.85
C ILE A 67 9.63 -7.40 4.23
N PRO A 68 10.18 -6.40 4.94
CA PRO A 68 9.63 -5.97 6.23
C PRO A 68 8.19 -5.52 6.11
N ASP A 69 7.33 -6.04 6.98
CA ASP A 69 5.91 -5.74 7.04
C ASP A 69 5.47 -5.34 8.44
N TYR A 70 4.52 -4.41 8.56
CA TYR A 70 4.06 -3.92 9.85
C TYR A 70 3.23 -4.98 10.59
N GLU A 71 2.20 -5.53 9.95
CA GLU A 71 1.29 -6.48 10.61
C GLU A 71 1.97 -7.83 10.89
N GLU A 72 2.74 -8.30 9.93
CA GLU A 72 3.32 -9.64 10.01
C GLU A 72 4.57 -9.73 10.89
N HIS A 73 5.37 -8.67 10.91
CA HIS A 73 6.71 -8.76 11.49
C HIS A 73 6.93 -7.88 12.73
N VAL A 74 6.11 -6.85 12.96
CA VAL A 74 6.21 -6.04 14.20
C VAL A 74 5.56 -6.77 15.35
N ARG A 75 6.24 -6.77 16.49
CA ARG A 75 5.75 -7.35 17.76
C ARG A 75 5.87 -6.32 18.87
N VAL A 76 4.85 -6.28 19.70
CA VAL A 76 4.80 -5.45 20.92
C VAL A 76 4.94 -6.39 22.12
N PRO A 77 5.94 -6.22 22.98
CA PRO A 77 6.10 -7.09 24.16
C PRO A 77 4.84 -7.11 25.03
N GLY A 78 4.39 -8.33 25.38
CA GLY A 78 3.19 -8.51 26.20
C GLY A 78 1.85 -8.30 25.50
N TYR A 79 1.85 -8.18 24.15
CA TYR A 79 0.64 -8.04 23.36
C TYR A 79 0.62 -9.05 22.19
N ASP A 80 -0.37 -9.95 22.22
CA ASP A 80 -0.53 -11.02 21.21
C ASP A 80 -1.69 -10.76 20.22
N GLY A 81 -2.36 -9.60 20.32
CA GLY A 81 -3.45 -9.23 19.43
C GLY A 81 -2.96 -8.64 18.09
N GLN A 82 -3.91 -8.28 17.24
CA GLN A 82 -3.60 -7.60 15.99
C GLN A 82 -3.17 -6.16 16.24
N LEU A 83 -2.10 -5.70 15.60
CA LEU A 83 -1.55 -4.35 15.83
C LEU A 83 -2.54 -3.22 15.52
N PHE A 84 -3.46 -3.45 14.59
CA PHE A 84 -4.51 -2.47 14.26
C PHE A 84 -5.65 -2.39 15.27
N ASP A 85 -5.73 -3.33 16.21
CA ASP A 85 -6.70 -3.29 17.30
C ASP A 85 -6.18 -2.49 18.50
N ILE A 86 -4.90 -2.10 18.48
CA ILE A 86 -4.31 -1.26 19.51
C ILE A 86 -4.94 0.13 19.46
N THR A 87 -5.67 0.45 20.53
CA THR A 87 -6.26 1.77 20.72
C THR A 87 -5.34 2.68 21.53
N ARG A 88 -5.60 3.99 21.47
CA ARG A 88 -4.86 4.97 22.25
C ARG A 88 -4.89 4.70 23.77
N TYR A 89 -5.98 4.15 24.26
CA TYR A 89 -6.12 3.82 25.70
C TYR A 89 -5.23 2.64 26.11
N MET A 90 -5.07 1.66 25.24
CA MET A 90 -4.22 0.49 25.49
C MET A 90 -2.73 0.82 25.58
N LEU A 91 -2.30 1.97 25.02
CA LEU A 91 -0.90 2.38 25.10
C LEU A 91 -0.37 2.59 26.52
N ALA A 92 -1.27 2.76 27.51
CA ALA A 92 -0.87 2.84 28.91
C ALA A 92 -0.57 1.46 29.54
N GLU A 93 -1.09 0.39 28.93
CA GLU A 93 -1.06 -0.97 29.49
C GLU A 93 -0.04 -1.87 28.77
N ILE A 94 0.33 -1.56 27.53
CA ILE A 94 1.23 -2.36 26.71
C ILE A 94 2.60 -1.69 26.54
N ASP A 95 3.63 -2.49 26.33
CA ASP A 95 5.01 -2.00 26.16
C ASP A 95 5.31 -1.64 24.69
N TRP A 96 4.48 -0.76 24.10
CA TRP A 96 4.62 -0.34 22.72
C TRP A 96 5.95 0.36 22.40
N ARG A 97 6.60 0.99 23.41
CA ARG A 97 7.89 1.68 23.21
C ARG A 97 9.02 0.72 22.85
N ASN A 98 8.90 -0.52 23.27
CA ASN A 98 9.82 -1.61 22.95
C ASN A 98 9.33 -2.49 21.79
N ALA A 99 8.38 -1.99 20.98
CA ALA A 99 7.96 -2.66 19.76
C ALA A 99 9.15 -2.83 18.81
N GLN A 100 9.31 -4.02 18.25
CA GLN A 100 10.43 -4.38 17.39
C GLN A 100 9.95 -5.16 16.18
N LEU A 101 10.71 -5.07 15.08
CA LEU A 101 10.50 -5.90 13.90
C LEU A 101 11.26 -7.22 14.09
N HIS A 102 10.58 -8.35 13.85
CA HIS A 102 11.11 -9.68 14.01
C HIS A 102 11.24 -10.40 12.68
N CYS A 103 12.30 -11.18 12.52
CA CYS A 103 12.48 -12.05 11.37
C CYS A 103 11.41 -13.15 11.34
N PRO A 104 10.69 -13.38 10.23
CA PRO A 104 9.65 -14.41 10.16
C PRO A 104 10.20 -15.84 10.31
N LYS A 105 11.48 -16.06 10.02
CA LYS A 105 12.08 -17.40 10.07
C LYS A 105 12.63 -17.75 11.45
N CYS A 106 13.36 -16.85 12.10
CA CYS A 106 14.06 -17.17 13.36
C CYS A 106 13.52 -16.41 14.57
N GLY A 107 12.58 -15.49 14.40
CA GLY A 107 11.97 -14.72 15.47
C GLY A 107 12.89 -13.66 16.13
N LYS A 108 14.14 -13.52 15.68
CA LYS A 108 15.08 -12.53 16.23
C LYS A 108 14.91 -11.18 15.54
N VAL A 109 15.33 -10.12 16.22
CA VAL A 109 15.34 -8.76 15.67
C VAL A 109 16.48 -8.61 14.67
N PRO A 110 16.21 -8.37 13.38
CA PRO A 110 17.24 -8.19 12.38
C PRO A 110 17.86 -6.78 12.45
N ASP A 111 19.10 -6.66 11.97
CA ASP A 111 19.70 -5.37 11.73
C ASP A 111 19.17 -4.78 10.41
N LEU A 112 18.41 -3.68 10.49
CA LEU A 112 17.81 -3.01 9.34
C LEU A 112 18.75 -2.01 8.65
N SER A 113 20.03 -2.01 9.00
CA SER A 113 21.02 -1.13 8.34
C SER A 113 21.12 -1.40 6.84
N ILE A 114 21.60 -0.40 6.10
CA ILE A 114 21.69 -0.45 4.63
C ILE A 114 22.54 -1.62 4.12
N GLN A 115 23.53 -2.09 4.91
CA GLN A 115 24.37 -3.23 4.54
C GLN A 115 23.60 -4.55 4.45
N ASN A 116 22.48 -4.65 5.16
CA ASN A 116 21.62 -5.83 5.20
C ASN A 116 20.38 -5.67 4.30
N ARG A 117 20.43 -4.73 3.35
CA ARG A 117 19.29 -4.40 2.48
C ARG A 117 19.67 -4.55 1.01
N ALA A 118 18.71 -5.01 0.23
CA ALA A 118 18.85 -5.05 -1.23
C ALA A 118 17.50 -4.85 -1.92
N TRP A 119 17.53 -4.07 -2.99
CA TRP A 119 16.41 -4.01 -3.92
C TRP A 119 16.39 -5.27 -4.77
N THR A 120 15.25 -5.95 -4.78
CA THR A 120 15.02 -7.17 -5.58
C THR A 120 13.81 -7.00 -6.46
N CYS A 121 13.90 -7.44 -7.70
CA CYS A 121 12.77 -7.47 -8.62
C CYS A 121 11.95 -8.74 -8.38
N GLU A 122 10.66 -8.62 -8.13
CA GLU A 122 9.77 -9.76 -7.91
C GLU A 122 9.43 -10.47 -9.23
N ASN A 123 9.29 -9.71 -10.31
CA ASN A 123 8.89 -10.19 -11.63
C ASN A 123 10.01 -9.95 -12.66
N ASP A 124 11.21 -10.46 -12.36
CA ASP A 124 12.42 -10.28 -13.18
C ASP A 124 12.38 -11.01 -14.55
N GLN A 125 11.32 -11.73 -14.84
CA GLN A 125 11.13 -12.28 -16.17
C GLN A 125 10.81 -11.15 -17.14
N ASP A 126 11.45 -11.18 -18.31
CA ASP A 126 11.20 -10.22 -19.39
C ASP A 126 9.78 -10.40 -19.95
N LEU A 127 8.83 -9.77 -19.29
CA LEU A 127 7.42 -9.75 -19.65
C LEU A 127 7.06 -8.54 -20.54
N GLY A 128 8.08 -7.84 -21.07
CA GLY A 128 7.88 -6.66 -21.90
C GLY A 128 7.49 -5.40 -21.11
N PHE A 129 7.73 -5.35 -19.81
CA PHE A 129 7.52 -4.14 -19.03
C PHE A 129 8.56 -3.07 -19.41
N GLU A 130 8.09 -1.88 -19.78
CA GLU A 130 8.93 -0.73 -20.11
C GLU A 130 9.23 0.16 -18.88
N ALA A 131 8.53 -0.06 -17.76
CA ALA A 131 8.61 0.76 -16.55
C ALA A 131 9.22 -0.02 -15.38
N GLU A 132 9.95 0.69 -14.54
CA GLU A 132 10.47 0.23 -13.26
C GLU A 132 9.64 0.83 -12.12
N GLY A 133 9.10 0.00 -11.24
CA GLY A 133 8.34 0.41 -10.07
C GLY A 133 9.08 0.07 -8.78
N PHE A 134 9.12 1.00 -7.83
CA PHE A 134 9.78 0.83 -6.54
C PHE A 134 8.80 1.10 -5.40
N GLN A 135 8.56 0.11 -4.56
CA GLN A 135 7.77 0.31 -3.35
C GLN A 135 8.71 0.64 -2.18
N VAL A 136 8.55 1.85 -1.64
CA VAL A 136 9.29 2.31 -0.45
C VAL A 136 8.46 1.99 0.78
N SER A 137 9.09 1.36 1.76
CA SER A 137 8.50 0.98 3.04
C SER A 137 8.97 1.93 4.16
N PRO A 138 8.19 2.17 5.23
CA PRO A 138 8.67 2.92 6.39
C PRO A 138 9.93 2.31 7.03
N PHE A 139 10.12 0.99 6.87
CA PHE A 139 11.31 0.29 7.37
C PHE A 139 12.57 0.57 6.55
N ASP A 140 12.48 1.32 5.44
CA ASP A 140 13.64 1.73 4.65
C ASP A 140 14.38 2.91 5.28
N ALA A 141 13.76 3.59 6.26
CA ALA A 141 14.35 4.65 7.06
C ALA A 141 14.37 4.32 8.56
N PRO A 142 15.02 3.21 9.00
CA PRO A 142 14.91 2.70 10.36
C PRO A 142 15.47 3.64 11.42
N ALA A 143 16.34 4.57 11.06
CA ALA A 143 16.86 5.58 11.96
C ALA A 143 15.83 6.68 12.31
N ILE A 144 14.78 6.83 11.49
CA ILE A 144 13.76 7.86 11.63
C ILE A 144 12.41 7.23 12.00
N ILE A 145 12.03 6.16 11.30
CA ILE A 145 10.74 5.48 11.46
C ILE A 145 10.99 4.13 12.14
N THR A 146 10.74 4.09 13.45
CA THR A 146 10.88 2.88 14.25
C THR A 146 9.57 2.09 14.31
N PRO A 147 9.59 0.78 14.62
CA PRO A 147 8.37 0.02 14.87
C PRO A 147 7.50 0.64 15.97
N SER A 148 8.11 1.13 17.04
CA SER A 148 7.39 1.81 18.14
C SER A 148 6.72 3.12 17.69
N PHE A 149 7.37 3.89 16.81
CA PHE A 149 6.76 5.06 16.18
C PHE A 149 5.51 4.67 15.39
N LEU A 150 5.58 3.61 14.58
CA LEU A 150 4.44 3.14 13.77
C LEU A 150 3.28 2.65 14.65
N VAL A 151 3.55 1.89 15.72
CA VAL A 151 2.52 1.46 16.68
C VAL A 151 1.84 2.67 17.35
N HIS A 152 2.61 3.66 17.79
CA HIS A 152 2.03 4.87 18.34
C HIS A 152 1.25 5.66 17.30
N LYS A 153 1.79 5.77 16.08
CA LYS A 153 1.17 6.52 14.99
C LYS A 153 -0.14 5.91 14.53
N SER A 154 -0.26 4.57 14.48
CA SER A 154 -1.50 3.89 14.10
C SER A 154 -2.69 4.26 14.98
N THR A 155 -2.47 4.50 16.27
CA THR A 155 -3.52 4.90 17.24
C THR A 155 -4.00 6.35 17.06
N GLN A 156 -3.35 7.15 16.24
CA GLN A 156 -3.72 8.55 15.97
C GLN A 156 -4.67 8.70 14.76
N TYR A 157 -4.80 7.67 13.95
CA TYR A 157 -5.68 7.67 12.79
C TYR A 157 -7.08 7.19 13.16
N ALA A 158 -8.08 7.92 12.71
CA ALA A 158 -9.48 7.52 12.88
C ALA A 158 -9.85 6.33 11.98
N LEU A 159 -9.21 6.23 10.80
CA LEU A 159 -9.46 5.18 9.83
C LEU A 159 -8.17 4.38 9.58
N LYS A 160 -8.26 3.06 9.71
CA LYS A 160 -7.18 2.12 9.42
C LYS A 160 -6.59 2.34 8.02
N ARG A 161 -7.45 2.58 7.04
CA ARG A 161 -7.07 2.82 5.65
C ARG A 161 -6.08 3.97 5.51
N ASP A 162 -6.32 5.09 6.21
CA ASP A 162 -5.47 6.28 6.10
C ASP A 162 -4.08 6.04 6.69
N PHE A 163 -3.99 5.26 7.77
CA PHE A 163 -2.71 4.83 8.31
C PHE A 163 -1.95 3.91 7.33
N ILE A 164 -2.64 2.93 6.72
CA ILE A 164 -2.04 2.01 5.76
C ILE A 164 -1.53 2.78 4.55
N ASN A 165 -2.34 3.66 3.97
CA ASN A 165 -1.95 4.43 2.80
C ASN A 165 -0.79 5.39 3.11
N PHE A 166 -0.95 6.26 4.12
CA PHE A 166 -0.01 7.37 4.36
C PHE A 166 1.22 7.01 5.19
N ASN A 167 1.20 5.92 5.96
CA ASN A 167 2.36 5.55 6.79
C ASN A 167 3.01 4.24 6.35
N LEU A 168 2.25 3.29 5.79
CA LEU A 168 2.82 2.04 5.31
C LEU A 168 3.11 2.05 3.80
N GLY A 169 2.61 3.05 3.05
CA GLY A 169 2.80 3.14 1.61
C GLY A 169 2.17 1.97 0.86
N LYS A 170 1.02 1.48 1.36
CA LYS A 170 0.30 0.35 0.77
C LYS A 170 -1.10 0.77 0.33
N PRO A 171 -1.60 0.27 -0.81
CA PRO A 171 -3.00 0.47 -1.17
C PRO A 171 -3.89 -0.25 -0.15
N PHE A 172 -4.97 0.41 0.26
CA PHE A 172 -5.95 -0.22 1.11
C PHE A 172 -7.08 -0.79 0.24
N SER A 173 -7.32 -2.09 0.35
CA SER A 173 -8.50 -2.74 -0.18
C SER A 173 -9.27 -3.37 0.97
N ASP A 174 -10.43 -2.83 1.26
CA ASP A 174 -11.36 -3.44 2.21
C ASP A 174 -12.22 -4.46 1.43
N SER A 175 -11.91 -5.72 1.59
CA SER A 175 -12.68 -6.81 0.97
C SER A 175 -14.12 -6.88 1.48
N THR A 176 -14.42 -6.22 2.60
CA THR A 176 -15.76 -6.20 3.20
C THR A 176 -16.60 -5.00 2.79
N SER A 177 -15.97 -3.91 2.31
CA SER A 177 -16.66 -2.67 1.90
C SER A 177 -16.70 -2.46 0.39
N GLY A 178 -15.97 -3.25 -0.39
CA GLY A 178 -16.01 -3.19 -1.86
C GLY A 178 -17.21 -3.98 -2.42
N ILE A 179 -17.99 -3.33 -3.31
CA ILE A 179 -19.00 -4.04 -4.10
C ILE A 179 -18.25 -5.05 -4.97
N GLN A 180 -18.44 -6.33 -4.69
CA GLN A 180 -17.77 -7.39 -5.46
C GLN A 180 -18.46 -7.56 -6.84
N PRO A 181 -17.77 -8.06 -7.87
CA PRO A 181 -18.41 -8.38 -9.16
C PRO A 181 -19.66 -9.27 -9.03
N ALA A 182 -19.67 -10.16 -8.04
CA ALA A 182 -20.83 -10.97 -7.70
C ALA A 182 -22.03 -10.15 -7.23
N ASP A 183 -21.80 -9.02 -6.54
CA ASP A 183 -22.85 -8.13 -6.06
C ASP A 183 -23.55 -7.43 -7.23
N PHE A 184 -22.78 -7.02 -8.25
CA PHE A 184 -23.35 -6.49 -9.51
C PHE A 184 -24.24 -7.50 -10.20
N THR A 185 -23.83 -8.77 -10.26
CA THR A 185 -24.63 -9.84 -10.86
C THR A 185 -25.91 -10.04 -10.07
N LEU A 186 -25.83 -10.05 -8.75
CA LEU A 186 -27.00 -10.18 -7.87
C LEU A 186 -27.94 -8.98 -8.02
N MET A 187 -27.42 -7.75 -8.03
CA MET A 187 -28.21 -6.52 -8.22
C MET A 187 -28.90 -6.51 -9.61
N TRP A 188 -28.17 -6.96 -10.64
CA TRP A 188 -28.73 -7.09 -11.99
C TRP A 188 -29.87 -8.10 -12.05
N GLU A 189 -29.72 -9.28 -11.43
CA GLU A 189 -30.77 -10.29 -11.36
C GLU A 189 -31.97 -9.84 -10.52
N MET A 190 -31.73 -9.12 -9.44
CA MET A 190 -32.80 -8.50 -8.63
C MET A 190 -33.57 -7.45 -9.44
N GLY A 191 -32.85 -6.60 -10.20
CA GLY A 191 -33.44 -5.59 -11.07
C GLY A 191 -34.33 -6.18 -12.15
N LYS A 192 -34.01 -7.35 -12.67
CA LYS A 192 -34.86 -8.06 -13.65
C LYS A 192 -36.17 -8.59 -13.05
N ARG A 193 -36.21 -8.80 -11.73
CA ARG A 193 -37.40 -9.33 -11.04
C ARG A 193 -38.41 -8.27 -10.58
N THR A 194 -37.95 -7.00 -10.55
CA THR A 194 -38.82 -5.88 -10.18
C THR A 194 -39.48 -5.31 -11.43
N THR A 195 -40.77 -5.62 -11.61
CA THR A 195 -41.64 -5.05 -12.68
C THR A 195 -42.10 -3.62 -12.41
N MET A 196 -41.51 -2.94 -11.46
CA MET A 196 -41.82 -1.55 -11.12
C MET A 196 -40.73 -0.62 -11.62
N GLY A 197 -41.13 0.35 -12.38
CA GLY A 197 -40.48 1.51 -12.98
C GLY A 197 -38.95 1.66 -12.82
N ALA A 198 -38.26 1.90 -13.91
CA ALA A 198 -36.81 1.99 -13.97
C ALA A 198 -36.26 2.97 -12.92
N SER A 199 -35.67 2.44 -11.87
CA SER A 199 -34.80 3.17 -10.97
C SER A 199 -33.37 3.02 -11.52
N PHE A 200 -32.80 4.10 -12.00
CA PHE A 200 -31.38 4.09 -12.38
C PHE A 200 -30.54 4.28 -11.11
N VAL A 201 -29.79 3.26 -10.75
CA VAL A 201 -28.71 3.38 -9.77
C VAL A 201 -27.42 3.57 -10.55
N SER A 202 -26.83 4.75 -10.50
CA SER A 202 -25.48 4.96 -10.98
C SER A 202 -24.51 4.67 -9.86
N VAL A 203 -23.67 3.66 -10.04
CA VAL A 203 -22.55 3.38 -9.13
C VAL A 203 -21.33 4.06 -9.71
N ALA A 204 -20.88 5.14 -9.08
CA ALA A 204 -19.57 5.70 -9.36
C ALA A 204 -18.53 4.78 -8.67
N LEU A 205 -17.51 4.38 -9.40
CA LEU A 205 -16.31 3.76 -8.84
C LEU A 205 -15.56 4.83 -8.03
N GLY A 206 -15.86 4.89 -6.75
CA GLY A 206 -15.40 5.89 -5.80
C GLY A 206 -16.42 5.99 -4.66
N ASN A 207 -16.01 6.48 -3.51
CA ASN A 207 -16.77 6.47 -2.24
C ASN A 207 -18.10 7.25 -2.22
N SER A 208 -18.79 7.46 -3.34
CA SER A 208 -20.11 8.11 -3.37
C SER A 208 -21.08 7.35 -4.26
N CYS A 209 -22.16 6.83 -3.64
CA CYS A 209 -23.37 6.44 -4.34
C CYS A 209 -24.26 7.68 -4.52
N HIS A 210 -24.63 7.99 -5.76
CA HIS A 210 -25.69 8.93 -6.07
C HIS A 210 -26.94 8.14 -6.48
N VAL A 211 -28.03 8.38 -5.79
CA VAL A 211 -29.36 7.89 -6.15
C VAL A 211 -30.07 8.98 -6.95
#